data_e8d87f9c3c049a16f0e224f7f466e448
#
_entry.id   e8d87f9c3c049a16f0e224f7f466e448
#
_cell.length_a   1.000
_cell.length_b   1.000
_cell.length_c   1.000
_cell.angle_alpha   90.00
_cell.angle_beta   90.00
_cell.angle_gamma   90.00
#
_symmetry.space_group_name_H-M   'P 1'
#
loop_
_entity.id
_entity.type
_entity.pdbx_description
1 polymer ?
#
loop_
_entity_poly.entity_id
_entity_poly.type
_entity_poly.pdbx_seq_one_letter_code
_entity_poly.pdbx_strand_id
1 'polypeptide(L)'
;LNPKETKTLSEMNINLSKNDGLKVFLFLKNEETDQVVSKDSLEINGKEFTSDVSYIPESNLELTGLTIDDTKTRIGQIFYDSFFKKYNQISQKFEGTITISEMPTFGRNTRILLTVDDQLIHAFLSKPDEESLDAEADKALANLIEYNSRNSLRNKEFKY
;
A
#
# COMPACT_ATOMS: atom_id res chain seq x y z
N LEU A 1 1.07 -32.31 -17.41
CA LEU A 1 0.70 -33.39 -16.48
C LEU A 1 -0.23 -34.37 -17.19
N ASN A 2 0.12 -35.65 -17.14
CA ASN A 2 -0.75 -36.68 -17.67
C ASN A 2 -1.93 -36.89 -16.69
N PRO A 3 -3.11 -37.30 -17.21
CA PRO A 3 -4.22 -37.62 -16.33
C PRO A 3 -3.82 -38.71 -15.33
N LYS A 4 -4.04 -38.47 -14.02
CA LYS A 4 -3.68 -39.35 -12.89
C LYS A 4 -2.19 -39.39 -12.50
N GLU A 5 -1.36 -38.48 -12.99
CA GLU A 5 0.02 -38.37 -12.55
C GLU A 5 0.10 -37.52 -11.26
N THR A 6 0.75 -38.04 -10.23
CA THR A 6 1.06 -37.29 -9.01
C THR A 6 2.50 -36.81 -9.08
N LYS A 7 2.72 -35.50 -8.99
CA LYS A 7 4.04 -34.90 -9.03
C LYS A 7 4.22 -33.91 -7.85
N THR A 8 5.32 -34.02 -7.15
CA THR A 8 5.72 -33.01 -6.15
C THR A 8 6.12 -31.74 -6.87
N LEU A 9 5.39 -30.64 -6.65
CA LEU A 9 5.64 -29.35 -7.29
C LEU A 9 6.57 -28.47 -6.46
N SER A 10 6.49 -28.54 -5.15
CA SER A 10 7.30 -27.79 -4.21
C SER A 10 7.39 -28.50 -2.87
N GLU A 11 8.49 -28.32 -2.18
CA GLU A 11 8.70 -28.81 -0.82
C GLU A 11 9.29 -27.68 0.04
N MET A 12 8.72 -27.45 1.21
CA MET A 12 9.17 -26.41 2.13
C MET A 12 9.22 -26.99 3.55
N ASN A 13 10.36 -26.82 4.20
CA ASN A 13 10.54 -27.18 5.59
C ASN A 13 10.30 -25.97 6.50
N ILE A 14 9.31 -26.06 7.38
CA ILE A 14 8.96 -24.99 8.31
C ILE A 14 9.12 -25.52 9.73
N ASN A 15 9.91 -24.82 10.54
CA ASN A 15 10.07 -25.13 11.96
C ASN A 15 8.97 -24.40 12.76
N LEU A 16 8.05 -25.17 13.31
CA LEU A 16 6.97 -24.64 14.15
C LEU A 16 7.19 -25.04 15.61
N SER A 17 6.98 -24.11 16.51
CA SER A 17 6.86 -24.40 17.93
C SER A 17 5.49 -25.01 18.24
N LYS A 18 5.37 -25.68 19.41
CA LYS A 18 4.13 -26.40 19.78
C LYS A 18 2.87 -25.53 19.83
N ASN A 19 3.05 -24.22 20.01
CA ASN A 19 1.96 -23.23 20.17
C ASN A 19 1.78 -22.33 18.94
N ASP A 20 2.58 -22.55 17.88
CA ASP A 20 2.47 -21.71 16.68
C ASP A 20 1.38 -22.27 15.76
N GLY A 21 0.46 -21.42 15.34
CA GLY A 21 -0.50 -21.73 14.28
C GLY A 21 0.08 -21.42 12.90
N LEU A 22 -0.18 -22.26 11.92
CA LEU A 22 0.19 -22.04 10.54
C LEU A 22 -0.99 -22.28 9.62
N LYS A 23 -1.21 -21.33 8.69
CA LYS A 23 -2.14 -21.48 7.59
C LYS A 23 -1.40 -21.29 6.27
N VAL A 24 -1.41 -22.32 5.45
CA VAL A 24 -0.75 -22.31 4.13
C VAL A 24 -1.82 -22.30 3.06
N PHE A 25 -1.70 -21.38 2.10
CA PHE A 25 -2.56 -21.34 0.93
C PHE A 25 -1.76 -21.76 -0.29
N LEU A 26 -2.32 -22.64 -1.09
CA LEU A 26 -1.78 -23.08 -2.35
C LEU A 26 -2.65 -22.55 -3.50
N PHE A 27 -2.03 -21.89 -4.45
CA PHE A 27 -2.70 -21.41 -5.67
C PHE A 27 -2.03 -22.01 -6.89
N LEU A 28 -2.82 -22.64 -7.75
CA LEU A 28 -2.37 -23.10 -9.06
C LEU A 28 -2.84 -22.10 -10.12
N LYS A 29 -1.91 -21.45 -10.78
CA LYS A 29 -2.17 -20.48 -11.85
C LYS A 29 -1.85 -21.08 -13.22
N ASN A 30 -2.61 -20.69 -14.24
CA ASN A 30 -2.24 -20.92 -15.62
C ASN A 30 -1.26 -19.81 -16.05
N GLU A 31 -0.07 -20.19 -16.56
CA GLU A 31 0.98 -19.25 -16.99
C GLU A 31 0.56 -18.39 -18.21
N GLU A 32 -0.31 -18.89 -19.08
CA GLU A 32 -0.71 -18.17 -20.28
C GLU A 32 -1.84 -17.15 -20.01
N THR A 33 -2.75 -17.48 -19.10
CA THR A 33 -3.93 -16.64 -18.83
C THR A 33 -3.88 -15.89 -17.51
N ASP A 34 -2.86 -16.13 -16.69
CA ASP A 34 -2.68 -15.64 -15.30
C ASP A 34 -3.88 -15.91 -14.36
N GLN A 35 -4.76 -16.81 -14.77
CA GLN A 35 -5.94 -17.18 -14.00
C GLN A 35 -5.62 -18.27 -12.97
N VAL A 36 -6.20 -18.14 -11.77
CA VAL A 36 -6.13 -19.18 -10.74
C VAL A 36 -7.04 -20.34 -11.14
N VAL A 37 -6.46 -21.50 -11.41
CA VAL A 37 -7.15 -22.72 -11.83
C VAL A 37 -7.64 -23.52 -10.63
N SER A 38 -6.87 -23.51 -9.54
CA SER A 38 -7.21 -24.23 -8.31
C SER A 38 -6.59 -23.55 -7.11
N LYS A 39 -7.26 -23.66 -5.97
CA LYS A 39 -6.74 -23.24 -4.67
C LYS A 39 -6.99 -24.33 -3.65
N ASP A 40 -6.07 -24.48 -2.72
CA ASP A 40 -6.19 -25.36 -1.56
C ASP A 40 -5.59 -24.69 -0.33
N SER A 41 -5.92 -25.13 0.87
CA SER A 41 -5.38 -24.60 2.10
C SER A 41 -5.14 -25.69 3.13
N LEU A 42 -4.02 -25.59 3.82
CA LEU A 42 -3.65 -26.44 4.95
C LEU A 42 -3.55 -25.59 6.21
N GLU A 43 -4.16 -26.06 7.29
CA GLU A 43 -4.16 -25.39 8.58
C GLU A 43 -3.59 -26.35 9.65
N ILE A 44 -2.59 -25.88 10.39
CA ILE A 44 -1.93 -26.58 11.49
C ILE A 44 -2.14 -25.76 12.76
N ASN A 45 -2.60 -26.40 13.85
CA ASN A 45 -2.92 -25.75 15.12
C ASN A 45 -3.97 -24.63 14.99
N GLY A 46 -5.00 -24.83 14.17
CA GLY A 46 -6.00 -23.83 13.80
C GLY A 46 -6.82 -23.23 14.96
N LYS A 47 -6.70 -23.76 16.17
CA LYS A 47 -7.37 -23.22 17.36
C LYS A 47 -6.83 -21.85 17.81
N GLU A 48 -5.64 -21.49 17.37
CA GLU A 48 -5.02 -20.19 17.65
C GLU A 48 -5.51 -19.08 16.69
N PHE A 49 -6.21 -19.46 15.60
CA PHE A 49 -6.75 -18.51 14.60
C PHE A 49 -8.21 -18.11 14.88
N THR A 50 -8.73 -18.34 16.08
CA THR A 50 -10.11 -17.96 16.46
C THR A 50 -10.30 -16.48 16.78
N SER A 51 -9.35 -15.61 16.40
CA SER A 51 -9.68 -14.21 16.22
C SER A 51 -10.24 -14.05 14.80
N ASP A 52 -11.55 -13.82 14.69
CA ASP A 52 -12.32 -13.46 13.52
C ASP A 52 -11.48 -12.97 12.32
N VAL A 53 -10.96 -13.89 11.52
CA VAL A 53 -10.67 -13.55 10.14
C VAL A 53 -12.03 -13.56 9.45
N SER A 54 -12.80 -12.50 9.67
CA SER A 54 -13.95 -12.23 8.85
C SER A 54 -13.46 -12.23 7.41
N TYR A 55 -13.95 -13.16 6.61
CA TYR A 55 -13.80 -13.15 5.17
C TYR A 55 -14.34 -11.79 4.70
N ILE A 56 -13.43 -10.87 4.45
CA ILE A 56 -13.76 -9.61 3.78
C ILE A 56 -13.86 -9.98 2.29
N PRO A 57 -15.07 -9.94 1.69
CA PRO A 57 -15.20 -10.14 0.25
C PRO A 57 -14.25 -9.19 -0.48
N GLU A 58 -13.62 -9.62 -1.56
CA GLU A 58 -12.73 -8.76 -2.37
C GLU A 58 -13.39 -7.43 -2.80
N SER A 59 -14.73 -7.43 -2.92
CA SER A 59 -15.51 -6.20 -3.15
C SER A 59 -15.48 -5.19 -2.01
N ASN A 60 -15.06 -5.60 -0.80
CA ASN A 60 -14.93 -4.74 0.39
C ASN A 60 -13.47 -4.46 0.77
N LEU A 61 -12.50 -4.96 -0.01
CA LEU A 61 -11.12 -4.51 0.03
C LEU A 61 -11.05 -3.15 -0.67
N GLU A 62 -11.61 -2.13 -0.03
CA GLU A 62 -11.21 -0.76 -0.34
C GLU A 62 -9.74 -0.66 0.01
N LEU A 63 -8.89 -0.55 -1.02
CA LEU A 63 -7.47 -0.25 -0.86
C LEU A 63 -7.34 1.18 -0.35
N THR A 64 -7.63 1.36 0.93
CA THR A 64 -7.50 2.66 1.58
C THR A 64 -6.01 2.93 1.86
N GLY A 65 -5.57 4.12 1.48
CA GLY A 65 -4.22 4.57 1.76
C GLY A 65 -3.13 4.03 0.83
N LEU A 66 -3.48 3.72 -0.42
CA LEU A 66 -2.49 3.39 -1.44
C LEU A 66 -1.58 4.59 -1.70
N THR A 67 -0.27 4.39 -1.64
CA THR A 67 0.73 5.40 -2.02
C THR A 67 1.47 4.94 -3.27
N ILE A 68 1.55 5.83 -4.26
CA ILE A 68 2.25 5.62 -5.53
C ILE A 68 3.45 6.55 -5.59
N ASP A 69 4.61 5.96 -5.90
CA ASP A 69 5.84 6.68 -6.22
C ASP A 69 5.96 6.84 -7.75
N ASP A 70 5.78 8.07 -8.26
CA ASP A 70 6.07 8.48 -9.63
C ASP A 70 7.21 9.51 -9.66
N THR A 71 8.17 9.36 -8.74
CA THR A 71 9.37 10.18 -8.73
C THR A 71 10.41 9.62 -9.71
N LYS A 72 11.24 10.51 -10.27
CA LYS A 72 12.25 10.16 -11.30
C LYS A 72 13.66 10.51 -10.90
N THR A 73 13.81 11.38 -9.90
CA THR A 73 15.12 11.79 -9.40
C THR A 73 15.38 11.21 -8.01
N ARG A 74 16.67 11.15 -7.65
CA ARG A 74 17.06 10.74 -6.29
C ARG A 74 16.46 11.66 -5.22
N ILE A 75 16.31 12.95 -5.51
CA ILE A 75 15.74 13.93 -4.57
C ILE A 75 14.26 13.61 -4.32
N GLY A 76 13.51 13.33 -5.40
CA GLY A 76 12.12 12.90 -5.29
C GLY A 76 11.96 11.62 -4.47
N GLN A 77 12.85 10.66 -4.70
CA GLN A 77 12.85 9.39 -3.98
C GLN A 77 13.13 9.57 -2.48
N ILE A 78 14.09 10.42 -2.10
CA ILE A 78 14.36 10.76 -0.69
C ILE A 78 13.13 11.40 -0.04
N PHE A 79 12.44 12.30 -0.74
CA PHE A 79 11.20 12.88 -0.24
C PHE A 79 10.11 11.84 -0.07
N TYR A 80 9.91 10.97 -1.09
CA TYR A 80 8.93 9.88 -1.01
C TYR A 80 9.18 8.98 0.20
N ASP A 81 10.42 8.55 0.40
CA ASP A 81 10.80 7.67 1.51
C ASP A 81 10.54 8.33 2.87
N SER A 82 10.89 9.63 3.01
CA SER A 82 10.63 10.39 4.24
C SER A 82 9.12 10.52 4.49
N PHE A 83 8.35 10.91 3.48
CA PHE A 83 6.90 11.02 3.57
C PHE A 83 6.26 9.67 3.90
N PHE A 84 6.62 8.60 3.18
CA PHE A 84 6.07 7.26 3.37
C PHE A 84 6.33 6.71 4.77
N LYS A 85 7.53 6.92 5.29
CA LYS A 85 7.89 6.55 6.67
C LYS A 85 6.99 7.24 7.68
N LYS A 86 6.77 8.55 7.55
CA LYS A 86 5.91 9.35 8.44
C LYS A 86 4.44 8.96 8.28
N TYR A 87 3.98 8.77 7.05
CA TYR A 87 2.61 8.35 6.74
C TYR A 87 2.28 6.98 7.35
N ASN A 88 3.23 6.05 7.35
CA ASN A 88 3.03 4.73 7.96
C ASN A 88 2.97 4.75 9.48
N GLN A 89 3.46 5.80 10.14
CA GLN A 89 3.35 5.97 11.59
C GLN A 89 1.97 6.45 12.04
N ILE A 90 1.14 6.94 11.11
CA ILE A 90 -0.22 7.36 11.43
C ILE A 90 -1.11 6.12 11.49
N SER A 91 -1.88 5.99 12.56
CA SER A 91 -2.81 4.87 12.76
C SER A 91 -3.98 4.89 11.77
N GLN A 92 -4.41 6.07 11.33
CA GLN A 92 -5.51 6.25 10.39
C GLN A 92 -4.98 6.33 8.96
N LYS A 93 -5.41 5.42 8.09
CA LYS A 93 -5.17 5.53 6.66
C LYS A 93 -6.27 6.35 5.99
N PHE A 94 -5.89 7.09 4.97
CA PHE A 94 -6.81 7.96 4.24
C PHE A 94 -7.46 7.20 3.08
N GLU A 95 -8.70 7.56 2.77
CA GLU A 95 -9.37 7.08 1.55
C GLU A 95 -8.71 7.72 0.33
N GLY A 96 -8.66 6.97 -0.78
CA GLY A 96 -8.07 7.42 -2.04
C GLY A 96 -6.62 7.04 -2.23
N THR A 97 -6.10 7.37 -3.40
CA THR A 97 -4.75 7.08 -3.85
C THR A 97 -3.87 8.32 -3.71
N ILE A 98 -2.84 8.22 -2.88
CA ILE A 98 -1.83 9.27 -2.72
C ILE A 98 -0.74 9.05 -3.77
N THR A 99 -0.53 10.02 -4.65
CA THR A 99 0.55 9.94 -5.65
C THR A 99 1.57 11.05 -5.40
N ILE A 100 2.84 10.68 -5.34
CA ILE A 100 3.96 11.61 -5.30
C ILE A 100 4.63 11.58 -6.66
N SER A 101 4.62 12.72 -7.36
CA SER A 101 5.14 12.86 -8.71
C SER A 101 6.10 14.03 -8.82
N GLU A 102 6.90 14.02 -9.89
CA GLU A 102 7.84 15.08 -10.22
C GLU A 102 7.50 15.77 -11.53
N MET A 103 7.57 17.09 -11.51
CA MET A 103 7.41 17.92 -12.69
C MET A 103 8.68 18.74 -12.91
N PRO A 104 9.32 18.64 -14.08
CA PRO A 104 10.49 19.45 -14.41
C PRO A 104 10.10 20.93 -14.45
N THR A 105 10.98 21.77 -13.93
CA THR A 105 10.85 23.24 -14.01
C THR A 105 11.98 23.83 -14.84
N PHE A 106 11.89 25.12 -15.14
CA PHE A 106 12.98 25.80 -15.81
C PHE A 106 14.24 25.80 -14.94
N GLY A 107 15.37 25.30 -15.49
CA GLY A 107 16.63 25.17 -14.81
C GLY A 107 16.89 23.77 -14.29
N ARG A 108 17.63 23.66 -13.16
CA ARG A 108 18.02 22.38 -12.56
C ARG A 108 17.09 21.92 -11.43
N ASN A 109 16.02 22.66 -11.16
CA ASN A 109 15.10 22.36 -10.08
C ASN A 109 13.93 21.53 -10.60
N THR A 110 13.42 20.65 -9.77
CA THR A 110 12.20 19.86 -10.01
C THR A 110 11.14 20.31 -9.02
N ARG A 111 9.90 20.32 -9.44
CA ARG A 111 8.77 20.50 -8.52
C ARG A 111 8.26 19.13 -8.12
N ILE A 112 8.16 18.88 -6.83
CA ILE A 112 7.54 17.69 -6.29
C ILE A 112 6.09 18.02 -5.94
N LEU A 113 5.19 17.11 -6.31
CA LEU A 113 3.74 17.24 -6.14
C LEU A 113 3.23 16.03 -5.36
N LEU A 114 2.37 16.29 -4.39
CA LEU A 114 1.57 15.27 -3.71
C LEU A 114 0.11 15.49 -4.06
N THR A 115 -0.51 14.48 -4.64
CA THR A 115 -1.93 14.48 -5.02
C THR A 115 -2.67 13.35 -4.32
N VAL A 116 -3.98 13.53 -4.12
CA VAL A 116 -4.92 12.49 -3.70
C VAL A 116 -6.02 12.43 -4.73
N ASP A 117 -6.17 11.27 -5.40
CA ASP A 117 -7.13 11.09 -6.50
C ASP A 117 -7.07 12.24 -7.52
N ASP A 118 -5.85 12.54 -7.98
CA ASP A 118 -5.50 13.64 -8.91
C ASP A 118 -5.70 15.07 -8.35
N GLN A 119 -6.20 15.22 -7.13
CA GLN A 119 -6.31 16.54 -6.50
C GLN A 119 -5.00 16.94 -5.83
N LEU A 120 -4.45 18.10 -6.21
CA LEU A 120 -3.20 18.62 -5.65
C LEU A 120 -3.39 19.03 -4.18
N ILE A 121 -2.59 18.43 -3.30
CA ILE A 121 -2.60 18.68 -1.85
C ILE A 121 -1.40 19.50 -1.43
N HIS A 122 -0.22 19.16 -1.97
CA HIS A 122 1.03 19.85 -1.65
C HIS A 122 1.94 19.92 -2.85
N ALA A 123 2.66 21.01 -3.00
CA ALA A 123 3.67 21.18 -4.05
C ALA A 123 4.79 22.10 -3.57
N PHE A 124 6.02 21.72 -3.87
CA PHE A 124 7.19 22.53 -3.56
C PHE A 124 8.31 22.35 -4.59
N LEU A 125 9.26 23.26 -4.60
CA LEU A 125 10.47 23.14 -5.42
C LEU A 125 11.51 22.34 -4.64
N SER A 126 12.01 21.28 -5.26
CA SER A 126 13.01 20.41 -4.64
C SER A 126 14.32 21.17 -4.40
N LYS A 127 14.90 20.98 -3.23
CA LYS A 127 16.25 21.38 -2.86
C LYS A 127 17.07 20.14 -2.55
N PRO A 128 18.35 20.07 -2.88
CA PRO A 128 19.20 18.90 -2.60
C PRO A 128 19.65 18.84 -1.13
N ASP A 129 18.76 19.11 -0.21
CA ASP A 129 19.01 19.16 1.23
C ASP A 129 18.00 18.24 1.92
N GLU A 130 18.50 17.18 2.58
CA GLU A 130 17.66 16.16 3.21
C GLU A 130 16.82 16.73 4.35
N GLU A 131 17.35 17.68 5.14
CA GLU A 131 16.61 18.31 6.23
C GLU A 131 15.41 19.11 5.70
N SER A 132 15.63 19.86 4.61
CA SER A 132 14.52 20.55 3.91
C SER A 132 13.48 19.61 3.37
N LEU A 133 13.88 18.46 2.81
CA LEU A 133 12.95 17.44 2.29
C LEU A 133 12.14 16.79 3.40
N ASP A 134 12.77 16.52 4.54
CA ASP A 134 12.08 15.97 5.70
C ASP A 134 11.05 16.96 6.29
N ALA A 135 11.40 18.24 6.36
CA ALA A 135 10.48 19.30 6.77
C ALA A 135 9.32 19.50 5.78
N GLU A 136 9.56 19.34 4.46
CA GLU A 136 8.49 19.37 3.46
C GLU A 136 7.59 18.13 3.55
N ALA A 137 8.12 16.96 3.94
CA ALA A 137 7.33 15.78 4.20
C ALA A 137 6.37 15.97 5.40
N ASP A 138 6.81 16.67 6.45
CA ASP A 138 5.92 17.02 7.58
C ASP A 138 4.79 17.96 7.15
N LYS A 139 5.09 18.97 6.33
CA LYS A 139 4.07 19.88 5.80
C LYS A 139 3.09 19.16 4.87
N ALA A 140 3.61 18.29 3.98
CA ALA A 140 2.78 17.50 3.10
C ALA A 140 1.81 16.60 3.88
N LEU A 141 2.29 15.99 4.98
CA LEU A 141 1.49 15.17 5.86
C LEU A 141 0.41 15.99 6.60
N ALA A 142 0.76 17.17 7.11
CA ALA A 142 -0.18 18.07 7.75
C ALA A 142 -1.30 18.51 6.79
N ASN A 143 -0.94 18.87 5.55
CA ASN A 143 -1.90 19.23 4.51
C ASN A 143 -2.82 18.06 4.13
N LEU A 144 -2.29 16.84 4.08
CA LEU A 144 -3.06 15.64 3.83
C LEU A 144 -4.09 15.37 4.94
N ILE A 145 -3.69 15.52 6.21
CA ILE A 145 -4.59 15.38 7.36
C ILE A 145 -5.71 16.42 7.31
N GLU A 146 -5.37 17.68 7.01
CA GLU A 146 -6.34 18.74 6.88
C GLU A 146 -7.34 18.49 5.73
N TYR A 147 -6.84 18.07 4.57
CA TYR A 147 -7.66 17.69 3.43
C TYR A 147 -8.65 16.58 3.78
N ASN A 148 -8.19 15.52 4.42
CA ASN A 148 -9.06 14.41 4.82
C ASN A 148 -10.12 14.84 5.83
N SER A 149 -9.77 15.69 6.79
CA SER A 149 -10.71 16.23 7.77
C SER A 149 -11.83 17.02 7.10
N ARG A 150 -11.49 17.85 6.12
CA ARG A 150 -12.48 18.62 5.34
C ARG A 150 -13.39 17.72 4.51
N ASN A 151 -12.84 16.69 3.86
CA ASN A 151 -13.61 15.76 3.03
C ASN A 151 -14.55 14.89 3.88
N SER A 152 -14.11 14.44 5.05
CA SER A 152 -14.96 13.65 5.96
C SER A 152 -16.18 14.44 6.46
N LEU A 153 -16.03 15.73 6.69
CA LEU A 153 -17.13 16.61 7.06
C LEU A 153 -18.12 16.78 5.91
N ARG A 154 -17.61 17.02 4.69
CA ARG A 154 -18.45 17.16 3.48
C ARG A 154 -19.26 15.91 3.18
N ASN A 155 -18.67 14.73 3.31
CA ASN A 155 -19.36 13.45 3.06
C ASN A 155 -20.43 13.13 4.13
N LYS A 156 -20.33 13.71 5.33
CA LYS A 156 -21.37 13.58 6.37
C LYS A 156 -22.57 14.49 6.13
N GLU A 157 -22.37 15.65 5.50
CA GLU A 157 -23.47 16.62 5.21
C GLU A 157 -24.36 16.19 4.04
N PHE A 158 -23.89 15.32 3.15
CA PHE A 158 -24.65 14.87 1.97
C PHE A 158 -25.30 13.48 2.10
N LYS A 159 -25.34 12.88 3.27
CA LYS A 159 -26.14 11.67 3.53
C LYS A 159 -27.53 12.10 4.01
N TYR A 160 -28.42 12.37 3.04
CA TYR A 160 -29.87 12.38 3.20
C TYR A 160 -30.48 11.24 2.40
#